data_0c0664e017128ab36c02f91794f993da
#
_entry.id   0c0664e017128ab36c02f91794f993da
#
_cell.length_a   1.000
_cell.length_b   1.000
_cell.length_c   1.000
_cell.angle_alpha   90.00
_cell.angle_beta   90.00
_cell.angle_gamma   90.00
#
_symmetry.space_group_name_H-M   'P 1'
#
loop_
_entity.id
_entity.type
_entity.pdbx_description
1 polymer ?
#
loop_
_entity_poly.entity_id
_entity_poly.type
_entity_poly.pdbx_seq_one_letter_code
_entity_poly.pdbx_strand_id
1 'polypeptide(L)'
;MQEIATFGAGCFWGIEAAFRRLPGVTDAIVGYSGGKTDNPTYKDVCTDTTGHAEVVQVTFDPEKLSYEKLLDAFWAMHDPTQVNRQGPDFGKQYRSAIFFHSPEQEAKARESKKTLDASKKFRAPIATEITAAGTFWRAEDYHQRYLEKRGAASCHI
;
A
#
# COMPACT_ATOMS: atom_id res chain seq x y z
N MET A 1 -8.01 18.19 10.83
CA MET A 1 -6.88 17.34 11.25
C MET A 1 -6.65 16.27 10.20
N GLN A 2 -5.41 15.93 9.91
CA GLN A 2 -5.10 14.92 8.91
C GLN A 2 -4.35 13.76 9.53
N GLU A 3 -4.54 12.58 8.98
CA GLU A 3 -3.83 11.37 9.41
C GLU A 3 -3.06 10.77 8.24
N ILE A 4 -2.12 9.90 8.56
CA ILE A 4 -1.29 9.20 7.59
C ILE A 4 -1.59 7.71 7.66
N ALA A 5 -1.70 7.06 6.50
CA ALA A 5 -1.82 5.61 6.37
C ALA A 5 -0.83 5.12 5.32
N THR A 6 -0.22 3.96 5.53
CA THR A 6 0.77 3.41 4.61
C THR A 6 0.40 2.00 4.19
N PHE A 7 0.36 1.76 2.89
CA PHE A 7 -0.09 0.49 2.31
C PHE A 7 0.84 0.00 1.21
N GLY A 8 1.06 -1.30 1.17
CA GLY A 8 1.70 -1.99 0.05
C GLY A 8 0.70 -2.91 -0.62
N ALA A 9 0.51 -2.78 -1.93
CA ALA A 9 -0.51 -3.53 -2.66
C ALA A 9 -0.06 -3.85 -4.09
N GLY A 10 1.22 -4.07 -4.30
CA GLY A 10 1.79 -4.32 -5.61
C GLY A 10 2.46 -3.07 -6.17
N CYS A 11 2.44 -2.94 -7.49
CA CYS A 11 3.07 -1.78 -8.15
C CYS A 11 2.47 -0.47 -7.65
N PHE A 12 3.29 0.38 -7.05
CA PHE A 12 2.80 1.58 -6.38
C PHE A 12 2.27 2.66 -7.34
N TRP A 13 2.57 2.57 -8.65
CA TRP A 13 2.03 3.54 -9.61
C TRP A 13 0.50 3.47 -9.69
N GLY A 14 -0.04 2.27 -9.81
CA GLY A 14 -1.51 2.07 -9.90
C GLY A 14 -2.19 2.33 -8.56
N ILE A 15 -1.55 1.94 -7.47
CA ILE A 15 -2.09 2.10 -6.12
C ILE A 15 -2.14 3.58 -5.75
N GLU A 16 -1.11 4.34 -6.07
CA GLU A 16 -1.12 5.79 -5.85
C GLU A 16 -2.29 6.44 -6.59
N ALA A 17 -2.44 6.13 -7.88
CA ALA A 17 -3.52 6.69 -8.69
C ALA A 17 -4.89 6.35 -8.11
N ALA A 18 -5.07 5.12 -7.64
CA ALA A 18 -6.34 4.69 -7.04
C ALA A 18 -6.65 5.43 -5.75
N PHE A 19 -5.67 5.57 -4.85
CA PHE A 19 -5.89 6.30 -3.59
C PHE A 19 -6.16 7.78 -3.82
N ARG A 20 -5.48 8.41 -4.78
CA ARG A 20 -5.70 9.84 -5.07
C ARG A 20 -7.12 10.14 -5.52
N ARG A 21 -7.82 9.18 -6.07
CA ARG A 21 -9.21 9.36 -6.52
C ARG A 21 -10.24 9.27 -5.40
N LEU A 22 -9.84 8.85 -4.20
CA LEU A 22 -10.78 8.72 -3.09
C LEU A 22 -11.07 10.09 -2.48
N PRO A 23 -12.35 10.48 -2.33
CA PRO A 23 -12.70 11.71 -1.63
C PRO A 23 -12.20 11.63 -0.17
N GLY A 24 -11.54 12.68 0.27
CA GLY A 24 -10.94 12.73 1.61
C GLY A 24 -9.44 12.45 1.65
N VAL A 25 -8.87 11.91 0.57
CA VAL A 25 -7.42 11.79 0.42
C VAL A 25 -6.89 13.14 -0.07
N THR A 26 -5.98 13.73 0.71
CA THR A 26 -5.42 15.05 0.39
C THR A 26 -4.05 14.96 -0.26
N ASP A 27 -3.34 13.85 -0.06
CA ASP A 27 -2.07 13.59 -0.74
C ASP A 27 -1.75 12.10 -0.70
N ALA A 28 -0.90 11.66 -1.62
CA ALA A 28 -0.38 10.30 -1.65
C ALA A 28 1.04 10.35 -2.22
N ILE A 29 1.99 9.78 -1.48
CA ILE A 29 3.40 9.76 -1.85
C ILE A 29 3.84 8.31 -1.94
N VAL A 30 4.52 7.95 -3.02
CA VAL A 30 5.04 6.59 -3.18
C VAL A 30 6.45 6.49 -2.62
N GLY A 31 6.79 5.32 -2.10
CA GLY A 31 8.08 5.10 -1.49
C GLY A 31 8.33 3.64 -1.16
N TYR A 32 9.31 3.42 -0.30
CA TYR A 32 9.76 2.10 0.11
C TYR A 32 9.76 2.01 1.63
N SER A 33 9.32 0.89 2.17
CA SER A 33 9.28 0.69 3.61
C SER A 33 9.24 -0.78 3.98
N GLY A 34 9.59 -1.09 5.22
CA GLY A 34 9.50 -2.44 5.76
C GLY A 34 10.74 -3.30 5.55
N GLY A 35 11.78 -2.80 4.90
CA GLY A 35 13.02 -3.51 4.64
C GLY A 35 14.17 -3.04 5.52
N LYS A 36 15.39 -3.40 5.11
CA LYS A 36 16.60 -3.18 5.91
C LYS A 36 17.57 -2.17 5.32
N THR A 37 17.47 -1.87 4.02
CA THR A 37 18.42 -0.98 3.34
C THR A 37 18.04 0.47 3.57
N ASP A 38 19.00 1.28 4.00
CA ASP A 38 18.83 2.73 4.15
C ASP A 38 18.97 3.41 2.81
N ASN A 39 18.19 4.47 2.59
CA ASN A 39 18.22 5.26 1.34
C ASN A 39 18.14 4.39 0.08
N PRO A 40 17.17 3.47 0.01
CA PRO A 40 17.09 2.58 -1.15
C PRO A 40 16.69 3.34 -2.41
N THR A 41 17.22 2.88 -3.56
CA THR A 41 16.76 3.36 -4.86
C THR A 41 15.80 2.33 -5.44
N TYR A 42 15.05 2.72 -6.46
CA TYR A 42 14.17 1.80 -7.18
C TYR A 42 14.96 0.58 -7.70
N LYS A 43 16.15 0.84 -8.24
CA LYS A 43 17.03 -0.23 -8.74
C LYS A 43 17.40 -1.21 -7.62
N ASP A 44 17.72 -0.70 -6.41
CA ASP A 44 18.03 -1.55 -5.26
C ASP A 44 16.82 -2.42 -4.88
N VAL A 45 15.64 -1.82 -4.81
CA VAL A 45 14.41 -2.53 -4.44
C VAL A 45 14.08 -3.61 -5.45
N CYS A 46 14.30 -3.35 -6.73
CA CYS A 46 14.04 -4.32 -7.81
C CYS A 46 14.95 -5.54 -7.75
N THR A 47 16.07 -5.50 -7.03
CA THR A 47 16.92 -6.69 -6.83
C THR A 47 16.30 -7.69 -5.86
N ASP A 48 15.23 -7.30 -5.16
CA ASP A 48 14.56 -8.10 -4.12
C ASP A 48 15.48 -8.47 -2.94
N THR A 49 16.53 -7.67 -2.71
CA THR A 49 17.49 -7.91 -1.62
C THR A 49 17.35 -6.93 -0.47
N THR A 50 16.62 -5.81 -0.66
CA THR A 50 16.45 -4.78 0.38
C THR A 50 15.41 -5.17 1.44
N GLY A 51 14.49 -6.05 1.10
CA GLY A 51 13.34 -6.38 1.95
C GLY A 51 12.24 -5.33 1.95
N HIS A 52 12.43 -4.21 1.26
CA HIS A 52 11.42 -3.15 1.20
C HIS A 52 10.25 -3.53 0.30
N ALA A 53 9.05 -3.10 0.69
CA ALA A 53 7.87 -3.12 -0.16
C ALA A 53 7.74 -1.77 -0.85
N GLU A 54 7.19 -1.77 -2.06
CA GLU A 54 6.70 -0.55 -2.69
C GLU A 54 5.42 -0.16 -1.97
N VAL A 55 5.38 1.05 -1.44
CA VAL A 55 4.27 1.50 -0.60
C VAL A 55 3.76 2.87 -1.03
N VAL A 56 2.52 3.15 -0.67
CA VAL A 56 1.92 4.47 -0.81
C VAL A 56 1.62 4.99 0.59
N GLN A 57 2.13 6.18 0.91
CA GLN A 57 1.79 6.88 2.14
C GLN A 57 0.67 7.86 1.81
N VAL A 58 -0.49 7.62 2.37
CA VAL A 58 -1.70 8.38 2.11
C VAL A 58 -1.93 9.37 3.25
N THR A 59 -2.15 10.64 2.92
CA THR A 59 -2.61 11.64 3.87
C THR A 59 -4.10 11.85 3.64
N PHE A 60 -4.90 11.73 4.68
CA PHE A 60 -6.35 11.79 4.55
C PHE A 60 -6.99 12.56 5.70
N ASP A 61 -8.18 13.09 5.44
CA ASP A 61 -9.01 13.76 6.44
C ASP A 61 -9.97 12.73 7.05
N PRO A 62 -9.77 12.34 8.32
CA PRO A 62 -10.62 11.30 8.92
C PRO A 62 -12.07 11.73 9.12
N GLU A 63 -12.38 13.01 9.03
CA GLU A 63 -13.76 13.48 9.07
C GLU A 63 -14.50 13.22 7.75
N LYS A 64 -13.75 13.13 6.63
CA LYS A 64 -14.33 12.88 5.31
C LYS A 64 -14.18 11.43 4.87
N LEU A 65 -13.12 10.76 5.33
CA LEU A 65 -12.79 9.40 4.92
C LEU A 65 -12.19 8.67 6.11
N SER A 66 -12.89 7.67 6.63
CA SER A 66 -12.40 6.90 7.77
C SER A 66 -11.25 5.96 7.35
N TYR A 67 -10.44 5.55 8.33
CA TYR A 67 -9.41 4.54 8.09
C TYR A 67 -10.03 3.22 7.62
N GLU A 68 -11.19 2.86 8.15
CA GLU A 68 -11.91 1.65 7.73
C GLU A 68 -12.26 1.68 6.24
N LYS A 69 -12.67 2.84 5.73
CA LYS A 69 -12.96 2.99 4.29
C LYS A 69 -11.70 2.94 3.45
N LEU A 70 -10.58 3.44 3.97
CA LEU A 70 -9.29 3.27 3.32
C LEU A 70 -8.92 1.78 3.23
N LEU A 71 -9.15 1.02 4.30
CA LEU A 71 -8.92 -0.41 4.31
C LEU A 71 -9.78 -1.12 3.27
N ASP A 72 -11.06 -0.75 3.17
CA ASP A 72 -11.96 -1.34 2.16
C ASP A 72 -11.44 -1.08 0.76
N ALA A 73 -10.98 0.13 0.48
CA ALA A 73 -10.40 0.48 -0.80
C ALA A 73 -9.11 -0.31 -1.06
N PHE A 74 -8.26 -0.45 -0.04
CA PHE A 74 -7.03 -1.24 -0.13
C PHE A 74 -7.33 -2.69 -0.52
N TRP A 75 -8.31 -3.32 0.16
CA TRP A 75 -8.68 -4.70 -0.16
C TRP A 75 -9.24 -4.84 -1.58
N ALA A 76 -9.88 -3.80 -2.11
CA ALA A 76 -10.46 -3.82 -3.45
C ALA A 76 -9.45 -3.59 -4.56
N MET A 77 -8.26 -3.06 -4.24
CA MET A 77 -7.26 -2.67 -5.24
C MET A 77 -6.37 -3.82 -5.71
N HIS A 78 -6.34 -4.93 -4.99
CA HIS A 78 -5.36 -5.99 -5.26
C HIS A 78 -5.86 -7.33 -4.73
N ASP A 79 -5.10 -8.40 -5.00
CA ASP A 79 -5.36 -9.72 -4.43
C ASP A 79 -4.53 -9.89 -3.16
N PRO A 80 -5.15 -9.77 -1.97
CA PRO A 80 -4.40 -9.83 -0.71
C PRO A 80 -4.00 -11.25 -0.30
N THR A 81 -4.32 -12.25 -1.10
CA THR A 81 -3.94 -13.65 -0.80
C THR A 81 -2.60 -14.04 -1.40
N GLN A 82 -2.04 -13.23 -2.29
CA GLN A 82 -0.77 -13.54 -2.94
C GLN A 82 0.41 -13.23 -2.03
N VAL A 83 1.35 -14.15 -1.96
CA VAL A 83 2.53 -14.03 -1.09
C VAL A 83 3.72 -13.52 -1.92
N ASN A 84 4.27 -12.39 -1.53
CA ASN A 84 5.45 -11.78 -2.18
C ASN A 84 5.27 -11.64 -3.70
N ARG A 85 4.06 -11.31 -4.13
CA ARG A 85 3.75 -11.04 -5.54
C ARG A 85 2.41 -10.34 -5.63
N GLN A 86 2.16 -9.75 -6.79
CA GLN A 86 0.84 -9.23 -7.12
C GLN A 86 0.63 -9.32 -8.63
N GLY A 87 -0.28 -10.22 -9.04
CA GLY A 87 -0.52 -10.48 -10.45
C GLY A 87 0.76 -10.94 -11.16
N PRO A 88 1.16 -10.26 -12.25
CA PRO A 88 2.38 -10.62 -12.98
C PRO A 88 3.67 -10.15 -12.30
N ASP A 89 3.59 -9.34 -11.24
CA ASP A 89 4.75 -8.78 -10.56
C ASP A 89 5.17 -9.68 -9.41
N PHE A 90 6.38 -10.21 -9.46
CA PHE A 90 6.94 -11.12 -8.45
C PHE A 90 8.02 -10.44 -7.65
N GLY A 91 8.07 -10.72 -6.36
CA GLY A 91 9.09 -10.24 -5.44
C GLY A 91 8.47 -9.66 -4.18
N LYS A 92 9.27 -9.61 -3.10
CA LYS A 92 8.84 -9.07 -1.80
C LYS A 92 8.43 -7.61 -1.91
N GLN A 93 8.96 -6.88 -2.89
CA GLN A 93 8.61 -5.48 -3.11
C GLN A 93 7.13 -5.29 -3.48
N TYR A 94 6.49 -6.31 -4.00
CA TYR A 94 5.10 -6.26 -4.42
C TYR A 94 4.14 -6.91 -3.42
N ARG A 95 4.62 -7.22 -2.21
CA ARG A 95 3.80 -7.90 -1.21
C ARG A 95 2.69 -6.99 -0.68
N SER A 96 1.59 -7.62 -0.27
CA SER A 96 0.49 -6.94 0.39
C SER A 96 0.87 -6.62 1.84
N ALA A 97 0.77 -5.36 2.23
CA ALA A 97 1.18 -4.95 3.57
C ALA A 97 0.40 -3.73 4.06
N ILE A 98 0.15 -3.70 5.36
CA ILE A 98 -0.39 -2.54 6.06
C ILE A 98 0.63 -2.16 7.13
N PHE A 99 1.14 -0.93 7.05
CA PHE A 99 2.07 -0.40 8.04
C PHE A 99 1.32 0.61 8.90
N PHE A 100 0.97 0.21 10.14
CA PHE A 100 0.13 1.05 10.99
C PHE A 100 0.97 2.12 11.71
N HIS A 101 0.36 3.29 11.89
CA HIS A 101 0.98 4.44 12.54
C HIS A 101 0.46 4.68 13.96
N SER A 102 -0.52 3.90 14.40
CA SER A 102 -1.12 4.04 15.72
C SER A 102 -1.73 2.71 16.17
N PRO A 103 -1.94 2.52 17.49
CA PRO A 103 -2.64 1.33 17.98
C PRO A 103 -4.06 1.20 17.42
N GLU A 104 -4.73 2.32 17.16
CA GLU A 104 -6.08 2.31 16.59
C GLU A 104 -6.06 1.79 15.16
N GLN A 105 -5.06 2.20 14.36
CA GLN A 105 -4.90 1.67 13.02
C GLN A 105 -4.61 0.17 13.05
N GLU A 106 -3.75 -0.27 13.97
CA GLU A 106 -3.46 -1.70 14.12
C GLU A 106 -4.72 -2.49 14.41
N ALA A 107 -5.51 -2.06 15.39
CA ALA A 107 -6.73 -2.75 15.77
C ALA A 107 -7.72 -2.83 14.61
N LYS A 108 -7.90 -1.74 13.88
CA LYS A 108 -8.82 -1.69 12.74
C LYS A 108 -8.33 -2.55 11.58
N ALA A 109 -7.02 -2.54 11.31
CA ALA A 109 -6.44 -3.34 10.24
C ALA A 109 -6.60 -4.83 10.53
N ARG A 110 -6.31 -5.26 11.75
CA ARG A 110 -6.44 -6.67 12.14
C ARG A 110 -7.90 -7.13 12.12
N GLU A 111 -8.82 -6.29 12.58
CA GLU A 111 -10.25 -6.59 12.55
C GLU A 111 -10.76 -6.69 11.12
N SER A 112 -10.35 -5.78 10.25
CA SER A 112 -10.73 -5.78 8.85
C SER A 112 -10.23 -7.04 8.13
N LYS A 113 -8.98 -7.43 8.38
CA LYS A 113 -8.41 -8.66 7.82
C LYS A 113 -9.18 -9.89 8.28
N LYS A 114 -9.48 -9.96 9.57
CA LYS A 114 -10.23 -11.07 10.17
C LYS A 114 -11.63 -11.19 9.55
N THR A 115 -12.32 -10.06 9.42
CA THR A 115 -13.65 -10.02 8.83
C THR A 115 -13.62 -10.49 7.37
N LEU A 116 -12.64 -10.03 6.61
CA LEU A 116 -12.50 -10.40 5.22
C LEU A 116 -12.18 -11.90 5.06
N ASP A 117 -11.29 -12.45 5.88
CA ASP A 117 -10.99 -13.87 5.89
C ASP A 117 -12.25 -14.70 6.21
N ALA A 118 -13.01 -14.26 7.22
CA ALA A 118 -14.23 -14.97 7.64
C ALA A 118 -15.32 -14.92 6.58
N SER A 119 -15.32 -13.90 5.72
CA SER A 119 -16.34 -13.74 4.66
C SER A 119 -16.20 -14.78 3.55
N LYS A 120 -15.05 -15.47 3.45
CA LYS A 120 -14.76 -16.43 2.39
C LYS A 120 -14.80 -15.85 0.98
N LYS A 121 -14.62 -14.55 0.85
CA LYS A 121 -14.58 -13.88 -0.44
C LYS A 121 -13.45 -14.39 -1.34
N PHE A 122 -12.31 -14.72 -0.72
CA PHE A 122 -11.16 -15.28 -1.43
C PHE A 122 -11.02 -16.76 -1.10
N ARG A 123 -10.47 -17.54 -2.04
CA ARG A 123 -10.28 -18.98 -1.85
C ARG A 123 -9.14 -19.30 -0.90
N ALA A 124 -8.13 -18.44 -0.85
CA ALA A 124 -6.97 -18.62 0.01
C ALA A 124 -7.02 -17.63 1.18
N PRO A 125 -6.29 -17.91 2.27
CA PRO A 125 -6.22 -16.96 3.39
C PRO A 125 -5.59 -15.63 2.96
N ILE A 126 -5.96 -14.55 3.65
CA ILE A 126 -5.35 -13.24 3.45
C ILE A 126 -3.89 -13.30 3.92
N ALA A 127 -2.97 -12.96 3.02
CA ALA A 127 -1.53 -13.00 3.27
C ALA A 127 -0.94 -11.65 3.68
N THR A 128 -1.77 -10.62 3.78
CA THR A 128 -1.34 -9.25 4.09
C THR A 128 -0.59 -9.17 5.40
N GLU A 129 0.61 -8.62 5.35
CA GLU A 129 1.41 -8.31 6.53
C GLU A 129 0.82 -7.09 7.24
N ILE A 130 0.66 -7.16 8.57
CA ILE A 130 0.23 -6.02 9.38
C ILE A 130 1.31 -5.78 10.41
N THR A 131 2.04 -4.67 10.26
CA THR A 131 3.20 -4.38 11.11
C THR A 131 3.31 -2.87 11.36
N ALA A 132 4.05 -2.51 12.40
CA ALA A 132 4.27 -1.10 12.74
C ALA A 132 5.06 -0.40 11.64
N ALA A 133 4.68 0.83 11.31
CA ALA A 133 5.40 1.61 10.32
C ALA A 133 6.80 1.93 10.84
N GLY A 134 7.80 1.65 10.01
CA GLY A 134 9.18 2.08 10.22
C GLY A 134 9.47 3.31 9.39
N THR A 135 10.73 3.46 8.97
CA THR A 135 11.10 4.58 8.12
C THR A 135 10.45 4.47 6.76
N PHE A 136 9.85 5.56 6.31
CA PHE A 136 9.34 5.68 4.97
C PHE A 136 10.41 6.37 4.11
N TRP A 137 10.89 5.66 3.10
CA TRP A 137 11.88 6.19 2.15
C TRP A 137 11.14 6.64 0.90
N ARG A 138 11.03 7.96 0.71
CA ARG A 138 10.33 8.52 -0.44
C ARG A 138 11.01 8.04 -1.72
N ALA A 139 10.21 7.54 -2.66
CA ALA A 139 10.74 7.12 -3.96
C ALA A 139 11.13 8.33 -4.80
N GLU A 140 11.91 8.07 -5.82
CA GLU A 140 12.41 9.10 -6.74
C GLU A 140 11.26 9.92 -7.34
N ASP A 141 11.52 11.18 -7.66
CA ASP A 141 10.48 12.09 -8.16
C ASP A 141 9.77 11.57 -9.41
N TYR A 142 10.47 10.84 -10.28
CA TYR A 142 9.84 10.32 -11.49
C TYR A 142 8.78 9.25 -11.21
N HIS A 143 8.78 8.65 -10.02
CA HIS A 143 7.74 7.71 -9.60
C HIS A 143 6.51 8.42 -9.03
N GLN A 144 6.68 9.66 -8.52
CA GLN A 144 5.56 10.37 -7.92
C GLN A 144 4.56 10.77 -9.01
N ARG A 145 3.28 10.41 -8.82
CA ARG A 145 2.20 10.68 -9.79
C ARG A 145 2.53 10.14 -11.19
N TYR A 146 3.16 8.97 -11.22
CA TYR A 146 3.67 8.39 -12.47
C TYR A 146 2.60 8.26 -13.54
N LEU A 147 1.45 7.65 -13.20
CA LEU A 147 0.37 7.44 -14.16
C LEU A 147 -0.32 8.75 -14.53
N GLU A 148 -0.45 9.68 -13.57
CA GLU A 148 -1.01 11.02 -13.85
C GLU A 148 -0.16 11.74 -14.88
N LYS A 149 1.17 11.73 -14.71
CA LYS A 149 2.10 12.38 -15.64
C LYS A 149 2.05 11.75 -17.03
N ARG A 150 1.70 10.47 -17.12
CA ARG A 150 1.60 9.76 -18.40
C ARG A 150 0.19 9.74 -18.96
N GLY A 151 -0.78 10.36 -18.29
CA GLY A 151 -2.17 10.38 -18.72
C GLY A 151 -2.90 9.06 -18.57
N ALA A 152 -2.36 8.14 -17.76
CA ALA A 152 -2.98 6.83 -17.52
C ALA A 152 -3.63 6.79 -16.15
N ALA A 153 -4.68 5.97 -16.00
CA ALA A 153 -5.42 5.81 -14.76
C ALA A 153 -4.96 4.59 -13.95
N SER A 154 -4.26 3.65 -14.57
CA SER A 154 -3.85 2.40 -13.95
C SER A 154 -2.64 1.82 -14.68
N CYS A 155 -1.79 1.09 -13.96
CA CYS A 155 -0.67 0.37 -14.57
C CYS A 155 -1.11 -0.92 -15.26
N HIS A 156 -2.35 -1.33 -15.08
CA HIS A 156 -2.96 -2.49 -15.75
C HIS A 156 -3.91 -1.98 -16.81
N ILE A 157 -3.37 -1.72 -17.95
CA ILE A 157 -4.15 -1.17 -19.08
C ILE A 157 -4.42 -2.27 -20.08
#